data_ac8d5733d690dd055a4d97f69627e5fa
#
_entry.id   ac8d5733d690dd055a4d97f69627e5fa
#
_cell.length_a   1.000
_cell.length_b   1.000
_cell.length_c   1.000
_cell.angle_alpha   90.00
_cell.angle_beta   90.00
_cell.angle_gamma   90.00
#
_symmetry.space_group_name_H-M   'P 1'
#
loop_
_entity.id
_entity.type
_entity.pdbx_description
1 polymer ?
#
loop_
_entity_poly.entity_id
_entity_poly.type
_entity_poly.pdbx_seq_one_letter_code
_entity_poly.pdbx_strand_id
1 'polypeptide(L)'
;MTDNVMSRTTVEESVVVKGAKKTVLALQHLIAMFGATVLVPILTGFNPSVALFTAGMGTLIFHACTKGKVPAFLGSSFAFIPVILTVKEMYNGDLAYAQGGILIAGLIYVILSLFIRKIGVARIKKLLPASVIGPMIIVIGMSLIPTAYGMASESFLLAGVTLGTALLINFKGKGFLKQLSILIAVLVGYVLALALNLVNTEVITQSQLVAIPEFTLPKFDLGAIAITAPVVLAVFMEHLGDITTNGQVVGKNFIEDPGLNRTLLGDGLATMFASLLGGPANTTYGENTGVLAITKNYDPANIRLAAIFAVALGFVAKIGGVLASIPNGVMGGISLILFSMIALIGVKTIKHEKVEFNFKNILVMATILIIGLGGFGIQINESVSLSGLSFAAIVGITLNLVLGYIEKQVKKESN
;
A
#
# COMPACT_ATOMS: atom_id res chain seq x y z
N MET A 1 -6.02 46.42 49.28
CA MET A 1 -5.55 46.37 47.91
C MET A 1 -4.40 45.41 47.87
N THR A 2 -4.63 44.17 47.61
CA THR A 2 -3.66 43.10 47.51
C THR A 2 -3.89 42.42 46.18
N ASP A 3 -3.07 42.79 45.17
CA ASP A 3 -3.06 42.18 43.85
C ASP A 3 -2.49 40.77 43.98
N ASN A 4 -3.33 39.80 43.87
CA ASN A 4 -2.99 38.38 43.76
C ASN A 4 -2.64 38.08 42.29
N VAL A 5 -1.36 38.29 41.98
CA VAL A 5 -0.77 37.79 40.72
C VAL A 5 -0.66 36.28 40.80
N MET A 6 -1.64 35.59 40.28
CA MET A 6 -1.51 34.16 39.99
C MET A 6 -0.45 33.97 38.92
N SER A 7 0.77 33.66 39.32
CA SER A 7 1.80 33.14 38.44
C SER A 7 1.33 31.79 37.91
N ARG A 8 0.89 31.73 36.64
CA ARG A 8 0.78 30.48 35.91
C ARG A 8 2.17 29.90 35.71
N THR A 9 2.59 29.06 36.63
CA THR A 9 3.72 28.14 36.40
C THR A 9 3.33 27.23 35.27
N THR A 10 3.75 27.59 34.06
CA THR A 10 3.84 26.64 32.94
C THR A 10 4.89 25.62 33.35
N VAL A 11 4.43 24.42 33.74
CA VAL A 11 5.33 23.28 33.98
C VAL A 11 6.00 23.00 32.65
N GLU A 12 7.25 23.42 32.47
CA GLU A 12 8.06 22.97 31.34
C GLU A 12 8.18 21.45 31.44
N GLU A 13 7.50 20.74 30.55
CA GLU A 13 7.66 19.28 30.43
C GLU A 13 9.16 18.99 30.32
N SER A 14 9.71 18.18 31.23
CA SER A 14 11.13 17.82 31.21
C SER A 14 11.47 17.18 29.85
N VAL A 15 12.69 17.37 29.37
CA VAL A 15 13.20 16.80 28.10
C VAL A 15 12.97 15.30 28.03
N VAL A 16 13.07 14.62 29.19
CA VAL A 16 12.83 13.18 29.32
C VAL A 16 11.35 12.81 29.03
N VAL A 17 10.40 13.58 29.57
CA VAL A 17 8.95 13.35 29.35
C VAL A 17 8.59 13.61 27.88
N LYS A 18 9.11 14.66 27.27
CA LYS A 18 8.92 14.95 25.83
C LYS A 18 9.51 13.82 24.97
N GLY A 19 10.70 13.31 25.32
CA GLY A 19 11.33 12.19 24.63
C GLY A 19 10.51 10.90 24.74
N ALA A 20 10.06 10.53 25.93
CA ALA A 20 9.23 9.35 26.17
C ALA A 20 7.90 9.42 25.39
N LYS A 21 7.21 10.55 25.41
CA LYS A 21 5.97 10.77 24.65
C LYS A 21 6.18 10.60 23.15
N LYS A 22 7.28 11.16 22.61
CA LYS A 22 7.65 11.02 21.22
C LYS A 22 7.94 9.56 20.84
N THR A 23 8.64 8.83 21.70
CA THR A 23 8.93 7.39 21.49
C THR A 23 7.64 6.57 21.48
N VAL A 24 6.70 6.81 22.40
CA VAL A 24 5.41 6.11 22.43
C VAL A 24 4.60 6.38 21.14
N LEU A 25 4.55 7.62 20.68
CA LEU A 25 3.87 7.98 19.44
C LEU A 25 4.53 7.30 18.22
N ALA A 26 5.86 7.28 18.17
CA ALA A 26 6.59 6.59 17.11
C ALA A 26 6.32 5.08 17.10
N LEU A 27 6.27 4.45 18.28
CA LEU A 27 5.91 3.04 18.41
C LEU A 27 4.46 2.76 17.95
N GLN A 28 3.52 3.65 18.23
CA GLN A 28 2.16 3.53 17.72
C GLN A 28 2.11 3.54 16.19
N HIS A 29 2.87 4.43 15.54
CA HIS A 29 2.98 4.47 14.09
C HIS A 29 3.66 3.21 13.54
N LEU A 30 4.72 2.72 14.19
CA LEU A 30 5.41 1.49 13.83
C LEU A 30 4.47 0.28 13.88
N ILE A 31 3.74 0.12 14.99
CA ILE A 31 2.80 -1.00 15.19
C ILE A 31 1.65 -0.93 14.18
N ALA A 32 1.13 0.26 13.87
CA ALA A 32 0.04 0.42 12.92
C ALA A 32 0.43 -0.02 11.50
N MET A 33 1.66 0.29 11.06
CA MET A 33 2.13 -0.08 9.71
C MET A 33 2.64 -1.52 9.62
N PHE A 34 3.04 -2.11 10.75
CA PHE A 34 3.78 -3.39 10.79
C PHE A 34 3.01 -4.51 10.09
N GLY A 35 1.74 -4.73 10.46
CA GLY A 35 0.93 -5.82 9.92
C GLY A 35 0.78 -5.74 8.40
N ALA A 36 0.47 -4.57 7.87
CA ALA A 36 0.32 -4.34 6.44
C ALA A 36 1.66 -4.49 5.70
N THR A 37 2.75 -3.94 6.24
CA THR A 37 4.07 -3.96 5.61
C THR A 37 4.63 -5.38 5.48
N VAL A 38 4.45 -6.24 6.48
CA VAL A 38 4.99 -7.61 6.45
C VAL A 38 4.13 -8.58 5.67
N LEU A 39 2.85 -8.27 5.48
CA LEU A 39 1.93 -9.16 4.76
C LEU A 39 2.30 -9.30 3.29
N VAL A 40 2.66 -8.21 2.62
CA VAL A 40 3.03 -8.24 1.20
C VAL A 40 4.21 -9.19 0.93
N PRO A 41 5.36 -9.08 1.62
CA PRO A 41 6.46 -10.01 1.39
C PRO A 41 6.10 -11.45 1.71
N ILE A 42 5.31 -11.73 2.75
CA ILE A 42 4.88 -13.10 3.07
C ILE A 42 4.04 -13.68 1.92
N LEU A 43 3.10 -12.92 1.36
CA LEU A 43 2.23 -13.37 0.26
C LEU A 43 3.00 -13.56 -1.05
N THR A 44 3.98 -12.73 -1.32
CA THR A 44 4.71 -12.72 -2.60
C THR A 44 5.97 -13.57 -2.59
N GLY A 45 6.54 -13.80 -1.40
CA GLY A 45 7.81 -14.50 -1.22
C GLY A 45 9.03 -13.58 -1.12
N PHE A 46 8.84 -12.27 -1.05
CA PHE A 46 9.92 -11.34 -0.69
C PHE A 46 10.36 -11.54 0.76
N ASN A 47 11.55 -11.05 1.10
CA ASN A 47 12.07 -11.12 2.46
C ASN A 47 11.41 -10.06 3.36
N PRO A 48 10.71 -10.44 4.46
CA PRO A 48 10.07 -9.47 5.35
C PRO A 48 11.03 -8.50 6.03
N SER A 49 12.26 -8.93 6.33
CA SER A 49 13.29 -8.07 6.94
C SER A 49 13.72 -6.95 5.96
N VAL A 50 13.88 -7.31 4.66
CA VAL A 50 14.15 -6.33 3.61
C VAL A 50 12.97 -5.38 3.44
N ALA A 51 11.73 -5.87 3.49
CA ALA A 51 10.54 -5.04 3.38
C ALA A 51 10.44 -4.02 4.52
N LEU A 52 10.70 -4.43 5.78
CA LEU A 52 10.72 -3.52 6.93
C LEU A 52 11.83 -2.46 6.80
N PHE A 53 13.03 -2.89 6.42
CA PHE A 53 14.16 -2.00 6.20
C PHE A 53 13.84 -0.96 5.12
N THR A 54 13.35 -1.42 3.96
CA THR A 54 13.07 -0.55 2.81
C THR A 54 11.84 0.34 3.03
N ALA A 55 10.84 -0.09 3.80
CA ALA A 55 9.73 0.75 4.22
C ALA A 55 10.19 1.91 5.12
N GLY A 56 11.05 1.63 6.10
CA GLY A 56 11.65 2.65 6.96
C GLY A 56 12.51 3.64 6.16
N MET A 57 13.43 3.15 5.33
CA MET A 57 14.26 4.00 4.47
C MET A 57 13.44 4.77 3.45
N GLY A 58 12.45 4.13 2.82
CA GLY A 58 11.52 4.76 1.88
C GLY A 58 10.74 5.90 2.54
N THR A 59 10.29 5.72 3.78
CA THR A 59 9.65 6.78 4.57
C THR A 59 10.59 7.96 4.79
N LEU A 60 11.87 7.72 5.12
CA LEU A 60 12.86 8.80 5.29
C LEU A 60 13.12 9.53 3.96
N ILE A 61 13.22 8.81 2.84
CA ILE A 61 13.35 9.39 1.49
C ILE A 61 12.12 10.26 1.17
N PHE A 62 10.92 9.77 1.44
CA PHE A 62 9.68 10.54 1.25
C PHE A 62 9.67 11.83 2.06
N HIS A 63 10.06 11.76 3.33
CA HIS A 63 10.17 12.96 4.19
C HIS A 63 11.22 13.96 3.67
N ALA A 64 12.33 13.48 3.10
CA ALA A 64 13.31 14.36 2.46
C ALA A 64 12.71 15.06 1.23
N CYS A 65 12.00 14.33 0.36
CA CYS A 65 11.35 14.88 -0.83
C CYS A 65 10.25 15.90 -0.48
N THR A 66 9.49 15.63 0.57
CA THR A 66 8.37 16.48 1.05
C THR A 66 8.81 17.57 2.02
N LYS A 67 10.13 17.76 2.21
CA LYS A 67 10.72 18.72 3.16
C LYS A 67 10.23 18.51 4.60
N GLY A 68 9.94 17.27 4.98
CA GLY A 68 9.41 16.92 6.30
C GLY A 68 8.04 17.50 6.64
N LYS A 69 7.26 17.94 5.64
CA LYS A 69 5.95 18.57 5.87
C LYS A 69 4.80 17.59 6.01
N VAL A 70 4.87 16.45 5.31
CA VAL A 70 3.78 15.47 5.23
C VAL A 70 4.02 14.35 6.24
N PRO A 71 3.16 14.18 7.25
CA PRO A 71 3.28 13.11 8.23
C PRO A 71 2.68 11.80 7.67
N ALA A 72 3.34 11.20 6.68
CA ALA A 72 2.96 9.92 6.10
C ALA A 72 4.08 8.89 6.30
N PHE A 73 3.70 7.65 6.62
CA PHE A 73 4.57 6.49 6.62
C PHE A 73 4.38 5.72 5.32
N LEU A 74 5.45 5.20 4.76
CA LEU A 74 5.42 4.35 3.57
C LEU A 74 5.66 2.89 3.96
N GLY A 75 4.86 2.01 3.37
CA GLY A 75 5.04 0.56 3.53
C GLY A 75 4.77 -0.17 2.22
N SER A 76 4.73 -1.49 2.28
CA SER A 76 4.60 -2.35 1.11
C SER A 76 3.25 -2.18 0.41
N SER A 77 3.25 -1.96 -0.90
CA SER A 77 2.03 -1.73 -1.68
C SER A 77 1.30 -3.03 -2.00
N PHE A 78 0.04 -3.13 -1.59
CA PHE A 78 -0.84 -4.26 -1.92
C PHE A 78 -1.21 -4.33 -3.39
N ALA A 79 -1.26 -3.19 -4.08
CA ALA A 79 -1.63 -3.13 -5.49
C ALA A 79 -0.65 -3.88 -6.40
N PHE A 80 0.59 -4.03 -5.97
CA PHE A 80 1.60 -4.78 -6.72
C PHE A 80 1.54 -6.30 -6.50
N ILE A 81 0.81 -6.82 -5.50
CA ILE A 81 0.76 -8.27 -5.21
C ILE A 81 0.36 -9.08 -6.45
N PRO A 82 -0.75 -8.76 -7.18
CA PRO A 82 -1.16 -9.56 -8.32
C PRO A 82 -0.06 -9.68 -9.38
N VAL A 83 0.56 -8.55 -9.73
CA VAL A 83 1.59 -8.52 -10.78
C VAL A 83 2.89 -9.16 -10.33
N ILE A 84 3.26 -9.07 -9.04
CA ILE A 84 4.41 -9.77 -8.48
C ILE A 84 4.19 -11.29 -8.58
N LEU A 85 3.00 -11.79 -8.21
CA LEU A 85 2.68 -13.22 -8.31
C LEU A 85 2.68 -13.69 -9.75
N THR A 86 2.09 -12.94 -10.69
CA THR A 86 2.13 -13.25 -12.12
C THR A 86 3.56 -13.32 -12.66
N VAL A 87 4.41 -12.34 -12.33
CA VAL A 87 5.83 -12.35 -12.73
C VAL A 87 6.57 -13.51 -12.08
N LYS A 88 6.33 -13.80 -10.79
CA LYS A 88 6.92 -14.94 -10.10
C LYS A 88 6.60 -16.26 -10.78
N GLU A 89 5.36 -16.47 -11.20
CA GLU A 89 4.95 -17.68 -11.95
C GLU A 89 5.63 -17.74 -13.31
N MET A 90 5.67 -16.63 -14.05
CA MET A 90 6.27 -16.53 -15.38
C MET A 90 7.77 -16.83 -15.39
N TYR A 91 8.48 -16.46 -14.32
CA TYR A 91 9.94 -16.64 -14.20
C TYR A 91 10.34 -17.73 -13.18
N ASN A 92 9.54 -18.79 -13.06
CA ASN A 92 9.85 -19.98 -12.24
C ASN A 92 10.22 -19.65 -10.77
N GLY A 93 9.60 -18.65 -10.18
CA GLY A 93 9.83 -18.25 -8.80
C GLY A 93 10.88 -17.16 -8.59
N ASP A 94 11.60 -16.72 -9.64
CA ASP A 94 12.65 -15.69 -9.55
C ASP A 94 12.02 -14.29 -9.41
N LEU A 95 11.97 -13.80 -8.17
CA LEU A 95 11.43 -12.48 -7.83
C LEU A 95 12.31 -11.30 -8.31
N ALA A 96 13.55 -11.54 -8.73
CA ALA A 96 14.43 -10.48 -9.22
C ALA A 96 13.84 -9.78 -10.47
N TYR A 97 13.06 -10.50 -11.30
CA TYR A 97 12.35 -9.91 -12.43
C TYR A 97 11.17 -9.02 -11.97
N ALA A 98 10.46 -9.40 -10.92
CA ALA A 98 9.45 -8.54 -10.32
C ALA A 98 10.07 -7.27 -9.74
N GLN A 99 11.24 -7.36 -9.11
CA GLN A 99 12.01 -6.19 -8.64
C GLN A 99 12.33 -5.26 -9.81
N GLY A 100 12.78 -5.79 -10.96
CA GLY A 100 13.05 -5.00 -12.16
C GLY A 100 11.82 -4.25 -12.65
N GLY A 101 10.67 -4.91 -12.71
CA GLY A 101 9.38 -4.28 -13.03
C GLY A 101 8.99 -3.19 -12.04
N ILE A 102 9.14 -3.42 -10.73
CA ILE A 102 8.88 -2.46 -9.66
C ILE A 102 9.81 -1.25 -9.74
N LEU A 103 11.08 -1.45 -10.07
CA LEU A 103 12.03 -0.36 -10.25
C LEU A 103 11.59 0.57 -11.38
N ILE A 104 11.18 0.01 -12.52
CA ILE A 104 10.64 0.80 -13.64
C ILE A 104 9.32 1.48 -13.26
N ALA A 105 8.46 0.83 -12.49
CA ALA A 105 7.26 1.47 -11.95
C ALA A 105 7.60 2.69 -11.09
N GLY A 106 8.58 2.58 -10.20
CA GLY A 106 9.11 3.71 -9.41
C GLY A 106 9.66 4.84 -10.29
N LEU A 107 10.39 4.49 -11.36
CA LEU A 107 10.88 5.47 -12.34
C LEU A 107 9.74 6.19 -13.04
N ILE A 108 8.66 5.48 -13.40
CA ILE A 108 7.46 6.10 -13.97
C ILE A 108 6.84 7.09 -13.00
N TYR A 109 6.80 6.81 -11.69
CA TYR A 109 6.34 7.78 -10.67
C TYR A 109 7.21 9.05 -10.66
N VAL A 110 8.53 8.89 -10.73
CA VAL A 110 9.45 10.03 -10.81
C VAL A 110 9.16 10.87 -12.06
N ILE A 111 8.98 10.22 -13.21
CA ILE A 111 8.62 10.90 -14.46
C ILE A 111 7.26 11.61 -14.32
N LEU A 112 6.24 10.92 -13.81
CA LEU A 112 4.91 11.51 -13.56
C LEU A 112 5.00 12.72 -12.62
N SER A 113 5.83 12.68 -11.58
CA SER A 113 6.03 13.80 -10.67
C SER A 113 6.53 15.05 -11.39
N LEU A 114 7.45 14.90 -12.37
CA LEU A 114 7.95 15.99 -13.19
C LEU A 114 6.86 16.53 -14.13
N PHE A 115 6.04 15.66 -14.71
CA PHE A 115 4.90 16.07 -15.54
C PHE A 115 3.85 16.82 -14.73
N ILE A 116 3.49 16.32 -13.52
CA ILE A 116 2.53 17.00 -12.63
C ILE A 116 2.99 18.41 -12.29
N ARG A 117 4.29 18.60 -12.06
CA ARG A 117 4.86 19.92 -11.80
C ARG A 117 4.63 20.90 -12.95
N LYS A 118 4.66 20.42 -14.22
CA LYS A 118 4.49 21.27 -15.42
C LYS A 118 3.03 21.44 -15.85
N ILE A 119 2.24 20.38 -15.77
CA ILE A 119 0.91 20.28 -16.38
C ILE A 119 -0.20 20.57 -15.38
N GLY A 120 0.05 20.32 -14.10
CA GLY A 120 -0.91 20.47 -13.00
C GLY A 120 -1.82 19.24 -12.81
N VAL A 121 -2.27 19.06 -11.57
CA VAL A 121 -3.07 17.89 -11.12
C VAL A 121 -4.40 17.77 -11.87
N ALA A 122 -5.05 18.90 -12.19
CA ALA A 122 -6.37 18.91 -12.81
C ALA A 122 -6.40 18.25 -14.21
N ARG A 123 -5.33 18.37 -14.99
CA ARG A 123 -5.25 17.74 -16.32
C ARG A 123 -5.06 16.22 -16.20
N ILE A 124 -4.30 15.76 -15.20
CA ILE A 124 -4.08 14.33 -14.98
C ILE A 124 -5.36 13.65 -14.51
N LYS A 125 -6.12 14.28 -13.59
CA LYS A 125 -7.45 13.78 -13.19
C LYS A 125 -8.42 13.63 -14.36
N LYS A 126 -8.30 14.45 -15.42
CA LYS A 126 -9.11 14.31 -16.64
C LYS A 126 -8.71 13.10 -17.49
N LEU A 127 -7.43 12.71 -17.48
CA LEU A 127 -6.94 11.54 -18.21
C LEU A 127 -7.31 10.24 -17.49
N LEU A 128 -7.32 10.28 -16.16
CA LEU A 128 -7.57 9.16 -15.27
C LEU A 128 -8.79 9.45 -14.37
N PRO A 129 -10.00 9.42 -14.91
CA PRO A 129 -11.21 9.66 -14.12
C PRO A 129 -11.53 8.47 -13.22
N ALA A 130 -12.33 8.71 -12.18
CA ALA A 130 -12.72 7.67 -11.24
C ALA A 130 -13.52 6.52 -11.88
N SER A 131 -14.15 6.75 -13.03
CA SER A 131 -14.78 5.70 -13.85
C SER A 131 -13.78 4.69 -14.47
N VAL A 132 -12.49 5.03 -14.52
CA VAL A 132 -11.39 4.13 -14.92
C VAL A 132 -10.75 3.51 -13.69
N ILE A 133 -10.39 4.34 -12.72
CA ILE A 133 -9.56 3.95 -11.59
C ILE A 133 -10.33 3.12 -10.56
N GLY A 134 -11.58 3.48 -10.27
CA GLY A 134 -12.39 2.72 -9.33
C GLY A 134 -12.51 1.25 -9.70
N PRO A 135 -12.90 0.92 -10.94
CA PRO A 135 -12.89 -0.46 -11.41
C PRO A 135 -11.52 -1.14 -11.38
N MET A 136 -10.42 -0.42 -11.67
CA MET A 136 -9.07 -0.98 -11.56
C MET A 136 -8.75 -1.40 -10.13
N ILE A 137 -9.08 -0.57 -9.14
CA ILE A 137 -8.89 -0.91 -7.71
C ILE A 137 -9.77 -2.11 -7.32
N ILE A 138 -11.01 -2.19 -7.84
CA ILE A 138 -11.87 -3.36 -7.62
C ILE A 138 -11.20 -4.63 -8.20
N VAL A 139 -10.67 -4.56 -9.41
CA VAL A 139 -9.95 -5.68 -10.04
C VAL A 139 -8.76 -6.11 -9.18
N ILE A 140 -7.95 -5.19 -8.68
CA ILE A 140 -6.82 -5.50 -7.79
C ILE A 140 -7.28 -6.33 -6.59
N GLY A 141 -8.30 -5.85 -5.87
CA GLY A 141 -8.79 -6.56 -4.67
C GLY A 141 -9.40 -7.91 -5.01
N MET A 142 -10.27 -7.95 -6.01
CA MET A 142 -11.02 -9.18 -6.38
C MET A 142 -10.14 -10.26 -7.00
N SER A 143 -9.12 -9.90 -7.78
CA SER A 143 -8.22 -10.87 -8.42
C SER A 143 -7.37 -11.66 -7.41
N LEU A 144 -7.21 -11.15 -6.19
CA LEU A 144 -6.48 -11.80 -5.11
C LEU A 144 -7.35 -12.70 -4.21
N ILE A 145 -8.68 -12.61 -4.31
CA ILE A 145 -9.59 -13.43 -3.48
C ILE A 145 -9.36 -14.93 -3.67
N PRO A 146 -9.17 -15.47 -4.90
CA PRO A 146 -8.88 -16.90 -5.09
C PRO A 146 -7.61 -17.34 -4.35
N THR A 147 -6.54 -16.56 -4.40
CA THR A 147 -5.29 -16.83 -3.67
C THR A 147 -5.52 -16.86 -2.16
N ALA A 148 -6.22 -15.85 -1.63
CA ALA A 148 -6.57 -15.81 -0.21
C ALA A 148 -7.44 -16.99 0.22
N TYR A 149 -8.39 -17.42 -0.62
CA TYR A 149 -9.22 -18.59 -0.38
C TYR A 149 -8.39 -19.89 -0.40
N GLY A 150 -7.48 -20.03 -1.37
CA GLY A 150 -6.54 -21.17 -1.42
C GLY A 150 -5.74 -21.31 -0.14
N MET A 151 -5.17 -20.21 0.36
CA MET A 151 -4.46 -20.19 1.64
C MET A 151 -5.37 -20.51 2.84
N ALA A 152 -6.59 -19.95 2.85
CA ALA A 152 -7.57 -20.21 3.92
C ALA A 152 -8.04 -21.67 3.95
N SER A 153 -8.11 -22.33 2.80
CA SER A 153 -8.55 -23.72 2.68
C SER A 153 -7.59 -24.75 3.31
N GLU A 154 -6.32 -24.38 3.51
CA GLU A 154 -5.36 -25.23 4.24
C GLU A 154 -5.76 -25.43 5.71
N SER A 155 -6.44 -24.45 6.33
CA SER A 155 -7.05 -24.56 7.66
C SER A 155 -8.18 -23.56 7.84
N PHE A 156 -9.40 -23.96 7.52
CA PHE A 156 -10.60 -23.10 7.71
C PHE A 156 -10.79 -22.69 9.17
N LEU A 157 -10.34 -23.46 10.15
CA LEU A 157 -10.39 -23.08 11.55
C LEU A 157 -9.52 -21.85 11.82
N LEU A 158 -8.25 -21.90 11.42
CA LEU A 158 -7.33 -20.77 11.60
C LEU A 158 -7.80 -19.56 10.80
N ALA A 159 -8.20 -19.76 9.56
CA ALA A 159 -8.72 -18.70 8.71
C ALA A 159 -9.99 -18.05 9.29
N GLY A 160 -10.93 -18.86 9.77
CA GLY A 160 -12.18 -18.39 10.37
C GLY A 160 -11.96 -17.60 11.67
N VAL A 161 -11.07 -18.07 12.55
CA VAL A 161 -10.73 -17.36 13.80
C VAL A 161 -10.01 -16.04 13.49
N THR A 162 -9.05 -16.05 12.56
CA THR A 162 -8.31 -14.84 12.17
C THR A 162 -9.25 -13.82 11.52
N LEU A 163 -10.02 -14.23 10.53
CA LEU A 163 -10.99 -13.39 9.85
C LEU A 163 -12.04 -12.85 10.82
N GLY A 164 -12.62 -13.71 11.66
CA GLY A 164 -13.62 -13.35 12.67
C GLY A 164 -13.08 -12.32 13.66
N THR A 165 -11.84 -12.52 14.15
CA THR A 165 -11.18 -11.57 15.06
C THR A 165 -10.98 -10.21 14.38
N ALA A 166 -10.47 -10.20 13.13
CA ALA A 166 -10.27 -8.98 12.37
C ALA A 166 -11.59 -8.20 12.16
N LEU A 167 -12.65 -8.90 11.77
CA LEU A 167 -13.98 -8.31 11.59
C LEU A 167 -14.53 -7.77 12.90
N LEU A 168 -14.43 -8.53 13.98
CA LEU A 168 -14.94 -8.18 15.31
C LEU A 168 -14.29 -6.87 15.80
N ILE A 169 -12.96 -6.77 15.68
CA ILE A 169 -12.23 -5.58 16.08
C ILE A 169 -12.51 -4.41 15.12
N ASN A 170 -12.65 -4.66 13.83
CA ASN A 170 -12.94 -3.60 12.85
C ASN A 170 -14.34 -2.99 13.07
N PHE A 171 -15.35 -3.80 13.42
CA PHE A 171 -16.72 -3.32 13.64
C PHE A 171 -16.97 -2.81 15.06
N LYS A 172 -16.43 -3.46 16.09
CA LYS A 172 -16.68 -3.10 17.50
C LYS A 172 -15.54 -2.31 18.14
N GLY A 173 -14.32 -2.40 17.60
CA GLY A 173 -13.14 -1.71 18.10
C GLY A 173 -13.24 -0.19 17.93
N LYS A 174 -12.74 0.54 18.92
CA LYS A 174 -12.69 2.01 18.90
C LYS A 174 -11.25 2.51 19.02
N GLY A 175 -11.00 3.68 18.48
CA GLY A 175 -9.70 4.33 18.60
C GLY A 175 -8.56 3.50 18.07
N PHE A 176 -7.48 3.42 18.84
CA PHE A 176 -6.25 2.71 18.44
C PHE A 176 -6.45 1.21 18.26
N LEU A 177 -7.34 0.58 19.04
CA LEU A 177 -7.63 -0.85 18.91
C LEU A 177 -8.12 -1.22 17.49
N LYS A 178 -8.92 -0.36 16.87
CA LYS A 178 -9.39 -0.57 15.49
C LYS A 178 -8.24 -0.56 14.48
N GLN A 179 -7.22 0.27 14.68
CA GLN A 179 -6.04 0.33 13.82
C GLN A 179 -5.17 -0.93 13.92
N LEU A 180 -5.23 -1.60 15.07
CA LEU A 180 -4.49 -2.84 15.32
C LEU A 180 -5.27 -4.10 14.89
N SER A 181 -6.41 -3.99 14.23
CA SER A 181 -7.29 -5.13 13.91
C SER A 181 -6.54 -6.25 13.17
N ILE A 182 -5.73 -5.93 12.18
CA ILE A 182 -4.92 -6.86 11.40
C ILE A 182 -3.88 -7.55 12.28
N LEU A 183 -3.10 -6.77 13.02
CA LEU A 183 -2.03 -7.30 13.87
C LEU A 183 -2.59 -8.22 14.95
N ILE A 184 -3.66 -7.81 15.64
CA ILE A 184 -4.29 -8.62 16.69
C ILE A 184 -4.90 -9.89 16.12
N ALA A 185 -5.54 -9.82 14.95
CA ALA A 185 -6.10 -11.00 14.30
C ALA A 185 -5.02 -12.02 13.92
N VAL A 186 -3.90 -11.56 13.37
CA VAL A 186 -2.74 -12.42 13.08
C VAL A 186 -2.18 -13.03 14.36
N LEU A 187 -2.00 -12.24 15.43
CA LEU A 187 -1.52 -12.75 16.72
C LEU A 187 -2.45 -13.80 17.31
N VAL A 188 -3.77 -13.58 17.29
CA VAL A 188 -4.76 -14.56 17.80
C VAL A 188 -4.72 -15.83 16.96
N GLY A 189 -4.71 -15.72 15.64
CA GLY A 189 -4.59 -16.88 14.74
C GLY A 189 -3.27 -17.63 14.94
N TYR A 190 -2.17 -16.92 15.11
CA TYR A 190 -0.85 -17.50 15.34
C TYR A 190 -0.75 -18.23 16.70
N VAL A 191 -1.28 -17.63 17.78
CA VAL A 191 -1.35 -18.27 19.10
C VAL A 191 -2.20 -19.55 19.03
N LEU A 192 -3.33 -19.52 18.33
CA LEU A 192 -4.13 -20.72 18.10
C LEU A 192 -3.36 -21.77 17.30
N ALA A 193 -2.62 -21.37 16.27
CA ALA A 193 -1.80 -22.28 15.48
C ALA A 193 -0.68 -22.92 16.31
N LEU A 194 -0.05 -22.15 17.22
CA LEU A 194 0.91 -22.70 18.20
C LEU A 194 0.27 -23.73 19.13
N ALA A 195 -0.91 -23.43 19.67
CA ALA A 195 -1.64 -24.35 20.55
C ALA A 195 -2.04 -25.65 19.84
N LEU A 196 -2.23 -25.61 18.52
CA LEU A 196 -2.55 -26.78 17.68
C LEU A 196 -1.31 -27.47 17.10
N ASN A 197 -0.08 -27.03 17.44
CA ASN A 197 1.18 -27.52 16.89
C ASN A 197 1.26 -27.43 15.35
N LEU A 198 0.67 -26.41 14.74
CA LEU A 198 0.65 -26.16 13.30
C LEU A 198 1.74 -25.16 12.84
N VAL A 199 2.56 -24.68 13.76
CA VAL A 199 3.64 -23.73 13.48
C VAL A 199 4.97 -24.44 13.32
N ASN A 200 5.68 -24.17 12.22
CA ASN A 200 7.05 -24.64 12.06
C ASN A 200 8.02 -23.78 12.90
N THR A 201 8.34 -24.26 14.10
CA THR A 201 9.23 -23.55 15.04
C THR A 201 10.71 -23.67 14.66
N GLU A 202 11.10 -24.58 13.77
CA GLU A 202 12.50 -24.73 13.33
C GLU A 202 12.99 -23.46 12.64
N VAL A 203 12.16 -22.85 11.80
CA VAL A 203 12.48 -21.57 11.10
C VAL A 203 12.81 -20.49 12.11
N ILE A 204 12.09 -20.45 13.25
CA ILE A 204 12.32 -19.48 14.31
C ILE A 204 13.63 -19.78 15.05
N THR A 205 13.87 -21.04 15.39
CA THR A 205 15.05 -21.45 16.18
C THR A 205 16.34 -21.25 15.39
N GLN A 206 16.33 -21.56 14.11
CA GLN A 206 17.48 -21.39 13.20
C GLN A 206 17.76 -19.92 12.84
N SER A 207 16.79 -19.02 12.95
CA SER A 207 16.99 -17.60 12.68
C SER A 207 17.89 -16.97 13.73
N GLN A 208 18.91 -16.22 13.28
CA GLN A 208 19.77 -15.41 14.14
C GLN A 208 18.96 -14.29 14.82
N LEU A 209 19.42 -13.81 15.97
CA LEU A 209 18.74 -12.68 16.62
C LEU A 209 18.89 -11.39 15.76
N VAL A 210 20.10 -11.13 15.29
CA VAL A 210 20.44 -9.99 14.45
C VAL A 210 21.23 -10.48 13.25
N ALA A 211 20.81 -10.08 12.05
CA ALA A 211 21.52 -10.37 10.80
C ALA A 211 21.31 -9.20 9.83
N ILE A 212 22.21 -9.07 8.87
CA ILE A 212 22.02 -8.17 7.73
C ILE A 212 20.91 -8.79 6.85
N PRO A 213 19.87 -8.01 6.46
CA PRO A 213 18.84 -8.51 5.54
C PRO A 213 19.45 -9.03 4.24
N GLU A 214 18.90 -10.09 3.70
CA GLU A 214 19.35 -10.68 2.44
C GLU A 214 18.91 -9.81 1.27
N PHE A 215 19.71 -8.82 0.92
CA PHE A 215 19.46 -7.94 -0.21
C PHE A 215 19.71 -8.68 -1.54
N THR A 216 18.78 -8.46 -2.50
CA THR A 216 18.86 -9.01 -3.84
C THR A 216 18.80 -7.90 -4.88
N LEU A 217 19.46 -8.08 -6.03
CA LEU A 217 19.46 -7.10 -7.09
C LEU A 217 18.39 -7.40 -8.14
N PRO A 218 17.77 -6.38 -8.75
CA PRO A 218 16.78 -6.55 -9.79
C PRO A 218 17.37 -7.12 -11.08
N LYS A 219 16.60 -7.98 -11.77
CA LYS A 219 16.79 -8.39 -13.15
C LYS A 219 15.76 -7.71 -14.04
N PHE A 220 16.11 -7.41 -15.26
CA PHE A 220 15.22 -6.69 -16.18
C PHE A 220 14.79 -7.60 -17.31
N ASP A 221 13.47 -7.60 -17.56
CA ASP A 221 12.84 -8.24 -18.69
C ASP A 221 11.63 -7.43 -19.14
N LEU A 222 11.42 -7.31 -20.44
CA LEU A 222 10.34 -6.50 -21.00
C LEU A 222 8.94 -7.04 -20.63
N GLY A 223 8.80 -8.37 -20.51
CA GLY A 223 7.54 -8.99 -20.10
C GLY A 223 7.18 -8.62 -18.65
N ALA A 224 8.13 -8.74 -17.72
CA ALA A 224 7.95 -8.36 -16.33
C ALA A 224 7.62 -6.86 -16.18
N ILE A 225 8.30 -6.01 -16.96
CA ILE A 225 8.05 -4.56 -16.97
C ILE A 225 6.65 -4.26 -17.53
N ALA A 226 6.25 -4.89 -18.64
CA ALA A 226 4.94 -4.68 -19.26
C ALA A 226 3.79 -5.08 -18.34
N ILE A 227 3.97 -6.13 -17.53
CA ILE A 227 2.98 -6.57 -16.53
C ILE A 227 2.93 -5.58 -15.36
N THR A 228 4.06 -5.07 -14.89
CA THR A 228 4.15 -4.29 -13.65
C THR A 228 3.88 -2.80 -13.85
N ALA A 229 4.35 -2.21 -14.95
CA ALA A 229 4.28 -0.77 -15.18
C ALA A 229 2.86 -0.17 -15.17
N PRO A 230 1.81 -0.81 -15.73
CA PRO A 230 0.46 -0.24 -15.74
C PRO A 230 -0.16 -0.09 -14.33
N VAL A 231 0.30 -0.85 -13.33
CA VAL A 231 -0.17 -0.75 -11.93
C VAL A 231 0.06 0.66 -11.36
N VAL A 232 1.09 1.35 -11.84
CA VAL A 232 1.42 2.74 -11.45
C VAL A 232 0.20 3.66 -11.55
N LEU A 233 -0.67 3.45 -12.53
CA LEU A 233 -1.85 4.29 -12.73
C LEU A 233 -2.88 4.13 -11.61
N ALA A 234 -3.07 2.91 -11.13
CA ALA A 234 -3.97 2.63 -10.01
C ALA A 234 -3.38 3.17 -8.69
N VAL A 235 -2.09 2.89 -8.43
CA VAL A 235 -1.42 3.32 -7.20
C VAL A 235 -1.22 4.85 -7.16
N PHE A 236 -1.07 5.50 -8.31
CA PHE A 236 -1.08 6.98 -8.38
C PHE A 236 -2.35 7.59 -7.76
N MET A 237 -3.51 6.96 -8.01
CA MET A 237 -4.76 7.49 -7.46
C MET A 237 -4.97 7.10 -5.99
N GLU A 238 -4.49 5.95 -5.59
CA GLU A 238 -4.38 5.57 -4.18
C GLU A 238 -3.54 6.60 -3.43
N HIS A 239 -2.34 6.91 -3.93
CA HIS A 239 -1.47 7.95 -3.39
C HIS A 239 -2.16 9.32 -3.30
N LEU A 240 -2.85 9.75 -4.36
CA LEU A 240 -3.60 11.00 -4.36
C LEU A 240 -4.69 11.01 -3.29
N GLY A 241 -5.42 9.90 -3.12
CA GLY A 241 -6.42 9.71 -2.08
C GLY A 241 -5.84 9.79 -0.67
N ASP A 242 -4.73 9.10 -0.44
CA ASP A 242 -4.04 9.06 0.86
C ASP A 242 -3.50 10.42 1.26
N ILE A 243 -2.83 11.14 0.35
CA ILE A 243 -2.30 12.48 0.60
C ILE A 243 -3.44 13.48 0.87
N THR A 244 -4.57 13.34 0.15
CA THR A 244 -5.75 14.17 0.39
C THR A 244 -6.33 13.89 1.77
N THR A 245 -6.51 12.62 2.14
CA THR A 245 -7.05 12.19 3.44
C THR A 245 -6.12 12.59 4.58
N ASN A 246 -4.81 12.42 4.40
CA ASN A 246 -3.80 12.85 5.36
C ASN A 246 -3.88 14.38 5.59
N GLY A 247 -3.99 15.13 4.49
CA GLY A 247 -4.18 16.59 4.55
C GLY A 247 -5.44 17.02 5.29
N GLN A 248 -6.57 16.33 5.06
CA GLN A 248 -7.83 16.59 5.78
C GLN A 248 -7.69 16.33 7.28
N VAL A 249 -7.02 15.24 7.68
CA VAL A 249 -6.80 14.91 9.10
C VAL A 249 -5.89 15.93 9.78
N VAL A 250 -4.84 16.39 9.08
CA VAL A 250 -3.87 17.37 9.60
C VAL A 250 -4.40 18.82 9.53
N GLY A 251 -5.41 19.08 8.70
CA GLY A 251 -5.91 20.43 8.44
C GLY A 251 -5.03 21.23 7.48
N LYS A 252 -4.31 20.57 6.53
CA LYS A 252 -3.42 21.19 5.55
C LYS A 252 -3.66 20.64 4.16
N ASN A 253 -3.43 21.45 3.12
CA ASN A 253 -3.52 20.99 1.74
C ASN A 253 -2.15 20.54 1.21
N PHE A 254 -1.84 19.26 1.38
CA PHE A 254 -0.56 18.69 0.92
C PHE A 254 -0.48 18.49 -0.60
N ILE A 255 -1.60 18.62 -1.31
CA ILE A 255 -1.62 18.62 -2.78
C ILE A 255 -0.99 19.92 -3.31
N GLU A 256 -1.12 21.04 -2.57
CA GLU A 256 -0.53 22.33 -2.91
C GLU A 256 0.84 22.55 -2.27
N ASP A 257 0.98 22.27 -0.97
CA ASP A 257 2.24 22.45 -0.23
C ASP A 257 2.53 21.19 0.66
N PRO A 258 3.57 20.44 0.36
CA PRO A 258 4.70 20.69 -0.53
C PRO A 258 4.42 20.46 -2.03
N GLY A 259 3.23 20.02 -2.38
CA GLY A 259 2.78 19.73 -3.74
C GLY A 259 2.75 18.23 -4.07
N LEU A 260 1.73 17.80 -4.82
CA LEU A 260 1.58 16.40 -5.23
C LEU A 260 2.80 15.87 -6.00
N ASN A 261 3.49 16.71 -6.75
CA ASN A 261 4.73 16.34 -7.43
C ASN A 261 5.82 15.90 -6.46
N ARG A 262 5.93 16.50 -5.27
CA ARG A 262 6.94 16.14 -4.27
C ARG A 262 6.57 14.85 -3.52
N THR A 263 5.29 14.68 -3.20
CA THR A 263 4.84 13.46 -2.54
C THR A 263 4.99 12.26 -3.47
N LEU A 264 4.62 12.40 -4.75
CA LEU A 264 4.80 11.35 -5.75
C LEU A 264 6.28 11.07 -6.07
N LEU A 265 7.14 12.11 -6.08
CA LEU A 265 8.58 11.93 -6.20
C LEU A 265 9.12 11.06 -5.05
N GLY A 266 8.66 11.34 -3.82
CA GLY A 266 9.04 10.58 -2.64
C GLY A 266 8.63 9.11 -2.73
N ASP A 267 7.40 8.84 -3.15
CA ASP A 267 6.88 7.47 -3.37
C ASP A 267 7.68 6.73 -4.46
N GLY A 268 7.95 7.41 -5.57
CA GLY A 268 8.72 6.84 -6.67
C GLY A 268 10.14 6.48 -6.27
N LEU A 269 10.86 7.40 -5.62
CA LEU A 269 12.22 7.15 -5.16
C LEU A 269 12.27 6.08 -4.05
N ALA A 270 11.28 6.04 -3.16
CA ALA A 270 11.16 5.01 -2.14
C ALA A 270 10.94 3.62 -2.77
N THR A 271 10.06 3.54 -3.78
CA THR A 271 9.80 2.31 -4.54
C THR A 271 11.05 1.84 -5.31
N MET A 272 11.76 2.76 -5.97
CA MET A 272 13.04 2.44 -6.64
C MET A 272 14.07 1.92 -5.65
N PHE A 273 14.23 2.60 -4.51
CA PHE A 273 15.16 2.19 -3.47
C PHE A 273 14.82 0.80 -2.91
N ALA A 274 13.54 0.53 -2.65
CA ALA A 274 13.09 -0.76 -2.16
C ALA A 274 13.40 -1.88 -3.15
N SER A 275 13.05 -1.69 -4.43
CA SER A 275 13.27 -2.70 -5.47
C SER A 275 14.74 -2.96 -5.76
N LEU A 276 15.62 -1.96 -5.65
CA LEU A 276 17.07 -2.12 -5.78
C LEU A 276 17.66 -3.04 -4.72
N LEU A 277 17.03 -3.14 -3.55
CA LEU A 277 17.49 -3.94 -2.43
C LEU A 277 16.72 -5.25 -2.24
N GLY A 278 15.78 -5.57 -3.11
CA GLY A 278 14.99 -6.79 -2.98
C GLY A 278 13.73 -6.64 -2.15
N GLY A 279 13.29 -5.42 -1.92
CA GLY A 279 12.01 -5.13 -1.27
C GLY A 279 10.84 -4.94 -2.26
N PRO A 280 9.59 -5.08 -1.79
CA PRO A 280 8.41 -4.76 -2.58
C PRO A 280 8.27 -3.25 -2.80
N ALA A 281 7.40 -2.87 -3.77
CA ALA A 281 7.05 -1.47 -3.99
C ALA A 281 6.53 -0.80 -2.70
N ASN A 282 6.87 0.46 -2.48
CA ASN A 282 6.38 1.26 -1.36
C ASN A 282 5.23 2.17 -1.78
N THR A 283 4.32 2.44 -0.85
CA THR A 283 3.23 3.41 -1.00
C THR A 283 2.89 4.05 0.35
N THR A 284 2.21 5.18 0.35
CA THR A 284 1.73 5.85 1.57
C THR A 284 0.66 5.01 2.26
N TYR A 285 0.66 5.01 3.61
CA TYR A 285 -0.24 4.18 4.42
C TYR A 285 -1.35 5.00 5.09
N GLY A 286 -2.59 4.62 4.78
CA GLY A 286 -3.79 5.14 5.42
C GLY A 286 -3.89 4.78 6.91
N GLU A 287 -3.36 3.63 7.33
CA GLU A 287 -3.31 3.18 8.73
C GLU A 287 -2.60 4.20 9.62
N ASN A 288 -1.49 4.75 9.15
CA ASN A 288 -0.75 5.78 9.87
C ASN A 288 -1.50 7.11 9.92
N THR A 289 -2.26 7.45 8.87
CA THR A 289 -3.20 8.59 8.89
C THR A 289 -4.29 8.38 9.94
N GLY A 290 -4.76 7.14 10.12
CA GLY A 290 -5.67 6.78 11.21
C GLY A 290 -5.08 7.03 12.61
N VAL A 291 -3.79 6.73 12.82
CA VAL A 291 -3.10 7.04 14.08
C VAL A 291 -3.03 8.55 14.32
N LEU A 292 -2.73 9.35 13.28
CA LEU A 292 -2.75 10.83 13.37
C LEU A 292 -4.13 11.34 13.81
N ALA A 293 -5.20 10.80 13.24
CA ALA A 293 -6.58 11.21 13.56
C ALA A 293 -6.93 10.93 15.03
N ILE A 294 -6.45 9.81 15.59
CA ILE A 294 -6.75 9.40 16.97
C ILE A 294 -5.90 10.16 17.97
N THR A 295 -4.59 10.24 17.72
CA THR A 295 -3.63 10.86 18.64
C THR A 295 -3.67 12.38 18.59
N LYS A 296 -4.20 12.94 17.49
CA LYS A 296 -4.19 14.40 17.18
C LYS A 296 -2.78 14.99 17.24
N ASN A 297 -1.78 14.17 17.05
CA ASN A 297 -0.38 14.60 17.01
C ASN A 297 0.13 14.49 15.57
N TYR A 298 0.36 15.62 14.94
CA TYR A 298 0.67 15.74 13.52
C TYR A 298 2.15 16.06 13.23
N ASP A 299 3.03 15.94 14.26
CA ASP A 299 4.46 16.17 14.07
C ASP A 299 5.09 15.07 13.19
N PRO A 300 5.58 15.40 11.98
CA PRO A 300 6.23 14.43 11.11
C PRO A 300 7.49 13.78 11.73
N ALA A 301 8.06 14.38 12.77
CA ALA A 301 9.21 13.82 13.45
C ALA A 301 8.89 12.48 14.17
N ASN A 302 7.65 12.26 14.58
CA ASN A 302 7.24 10.98 15.16
C ASN A 302 7.27 9.86 14.14
N ILE A 303 6.85 10.16 12.90
CA ILE A 303 6.89 9.19 11.80
C ILE A 303 8.32 8.91 11.35
N ARG A 304 9.20 9.94 11.32
CA ARG A 304 10.63 9.71 11.06
C ARG A 304 11.26 8.82 12.12
N LEU A 305 10.91 8.99 13.38
CA LEU A 305 11.39 8.11 14.45
C LEU A 305 10.84 6.68 14.31
N ALA A 306 9.56 6.52 13.93
CA ALA A 306 8.98 5.23 13.60
C ALA A 306 9.70 4.57 12.41
N ALA A 307 10.07 5.35 11.40
CA ALA A 307 10.84 4.88 10.24
C ALA A 307 12.24 4.37 10.65
N ILE A 308 12.91 5.07 11.54
CA ILE A 308 14.20 4.61 12.11
C ILE A 308 14.02 3.28 12.87
N PHE A 309 12.95 3.14 13.64
CA PHE A 309 12.63 1.87 14.30
C PHE A 309 12.33 0.75 13.29
N ALA A 310 11.64 1.03 12.19
CA ALA A 310 11.40 0.05 11.14
C ALA A 310 12.70 -0.40 10.47
N VAL A 311 13.63 0.54 10.19
CA VAL A 311 14.98 0.22 9.71
C VAL A 311 15.69 -0.72 10.68
N ALA A 312 15.68 -0.39 11.98
CA ALA A 312 16.32 -1.21 13.01
C ALA A 312 15.67 -2.62 13.10
N LEU A 313 14.33 -2.72 12.99
CA LEU A 313 13.62 -4.00 12.99
C LEU A 313 13.98 -4.86 11.77
N GLY A 314 14.33 -4.27 10.62
CA GLY A 314 14.81 -5.01 9.46
C GLY A 314 16.08 -5.83 9.75
N PHE A 315 16.90 -5.43 10.71
CA PHE A 315 18.08 -6.19 11.15
C PHE A 315 17.77 -7.27 12.19
N VAL A 316 16.56 -7.29 12.77
CA VAL A 316 16.15 -8.32 13.74
C VAL A 316 15.64 -9.55 12.99
N ALA A 317 16.56 -10.40 12.51
CA ALA A 317 16.24 -11.57 11.69
C ALA A 317 15.27 -12.55 12.39
N LYS A 318 15.27 -12.60 13.72
CA LYS A 318 14.32 -13.40 14.51
C LYS A 318 12.86 -13.02 14.22
N ILE A 319 12.57 -11.75 13.96
CA ILE A 319 11.24 -11.28 13.56
C ILE A 319 10.88 -11.86 12.19
N GLY A 320 11.82 -11.83 11.24
CA GLY A 320 11.63 -12.45 9.93
C GLY A 320 11.32 -13.95 10.04
N GLY A 321 12.02 -14.68 10.92
CA GLY A 321 11.76 -16.09 11.20
C GLY A 321 10.36 -16.34 11.79
N VAL A 322 9.92 -15.51 12.72
CA VAL A 322 8.55 -15.60 13.29
C VAL A 322 7.51 -15.33 12.19
N LEU A 323 7.71 -14.32 11.36
CA LEU A 323 6.79 -13.98 10.27
C LEU A 323 6.71 -15.10 9.22
N ALA A 324 7.84 -15.70 8.86
CA ALA A 324 7.89 -16.82 7.92
C ALA A 324 7.27 -18.12 8.48
N SER A 325 7.13 -18.23 9.80
CA SER A 325 6.50 -19.38 10.45
C SER A 325 4.97 -19.30 10.55
N ILE A 326 4.35 -18.16 10.14
CA ILE A 326 2.90 -17.99 10.20
C ILE A 326 2.23 -18.93 9.20
N PRO A 327 1.31 -19.83 9.64
CA PRO A 327 0.64 -20.78 8.75
C PRO A 327 -0.26 -20.07 7.71
N ASN A 328 -0.34 -20.69 6.52
CA ASN A 328 -1.17 -20.18 5.42
C ASN A 328 -2.64 -19.97 5.80
N GLY A 329 -3.22 -20.82 6.66
CA GLY A 329 -4.58 -20.62 7.15
C GLY A 329 -4.79 -19.26 7.84
N VAL A 330 -3.83 -18.83 8.68
CA VAL A 330 -3.87 -17.51 9.34
C VAL A 330 -3.75 -16.40 8.29
N MET A 331 -2.80 -16.55 7.37
CA MET A 331 -2.56 -15.59 6.30
C MET A 331 -3.76 -15.48 5.34
N GLY A 332 -4.39 -16.60 4.99
CA GLY A 332 -5.59 -16.65 4.17
C GLY A 332 -6.75 -15.89 4.80
N GLY A 333 -6.99 -16.08 6.10
CA GLY A 333 -8.03 -15.39 6.84
C GLY A 333 -7.88 -13.87 6.83
N ILE A 334 -6.66 -13.36 7.06
CA ILE A 334 -6.40 -11.92 7.04
C ILE A 334 -6.41 -11.35 5.62
N SER A 335 -5.93 -12.12 4.63
CA SER A 335 -5.89 -11.70 3.23
C SER A 335 -7.29 -11.54 2.65
N LEU A 336 -8.24 -12.40 3.01
CA LEU A 336 -9.64 -12.29 2.59
C LEU A 336 -10.25 -10.93 2.97
N ILE A 337 -10.04 -10.46 4.21
CA ILE A 337 -10.57 -9.14 4.63
C ILE A 337 -9.84 -8.00 3.93
N LEU A 338 -8.52 -8.09 3.82
CA LEU A 338 -7.71 -7.02 3.21
C LEU A 338 -8.04 -6.84 1.72
N PHE A 339 -8.11 -7.92 0.95
CA PHE A 339 -8.42 -7.84 -0.48
C PHE A 339 -9.86 -7.38 -0.72
N SER A 340 -10.80 -7.80 0.13
CA SER A 340 -12.17 -7.26 0.12
C SER A 340 -12.20 -5.77 0.44
N MET A 341 -11.37 -5.30 1.39
CA MET A 341 -11.28 -3.87 1.71
C MET A 341 -10.70 -3.07 0.54
N ILE A 342 -9.71 -3.59 -0.19
CA ILE A 342 -9.17 -2.95 -1.40
C ILE A 342 -10.29 -2.80 -2.44
N ALA A 343 -11.04 -3.87 -2.73
CA ALA A 343 -12.17 -3.80 -3.66
C ALA A 343 -13.22 -2.76 -3.21
N LEU A 344 -13.53 -2.67 -1.92
CA LEU A 344 -14.42 -1.66 -1.35
C LEU A 344 -13.89 -0.23 -1.50
N ILE A 345 -12.57 -0.02 -1.46
CA ILE A 345 -11.95 1.29 -1.75
C ILE A 345 -12.27 1.70 -3.18
N GLY A 346 -12.18 0.78 -4.15
CA GLY A 346 -12.57 1.05 -5.55
C GLY A 346 -14.03 1.49 -5.68
N VAL A 347 -14.95 0.79 -5.00
CA VAL A 347 -16.38 1.16 -4.95
C VAL A 347 -16.57 2.55 -4.31
N LYS A 348 -15.89 2.82 -3.20
CA LYS A 348 -15.94 4.13 -2.54
C LYS A 348 -15.40 5.25 -3.42
N THR A 349 -14.35 5.00 -4.20
CA THR A 349 -13.78 5.96 -5.15
C THR A 349 -14.82 6.37 -6.19
N ILE A 350 -15.54 5.40 -6.79
CA ILE A 350 -16.62 5.67 -7.76
C ILE A 350 -17.72 6.53 -7.11
N LYS A 351 -18.12 6.18 -5.88
CA LYS A 351 -19.18 6.89 -5.15
C LYS A 351 -18.75 8.29 -4.72
N HIS A 352 -17.54 8.45 -4.18
CA HIS A 352 -17.03 9.73 -3.64
C HIS A 352 -16.83 10.77 -4.74
N GLU A 353 -16.28 10.35 -5.87
CA GLU A 353 -16.08 11.21 -7.05
C GLU A 353 -17.39 11.41 -7.86
N LYS A 354 -18.53 10.91 -7.36
CA LYS A 354 -19.87 11.05 -7.94
C LYS A 354 -19.90 10.70 -9.43
N VAL A 355 -19.30 9.56 -9.78
CA VAL A 355 -19.27 9.10 -11.18
C VAL A 355 -20.70 8.92 -11.69
N GLU A 356 -21.06 9.63 -12.75
CA GLU A 356 -22.34 9.49 -13.42
C GLU A 356 -22.43 8.13 -14.12
N PHE A 357 -23.52 7.41 -13.93
CA PHE A 357 -23.78 6.12 -14.60
C PHE A 357 -24.40 6.33 -15.98
N ASN A 358 -23.74 7.17 -16.81
CA ASN A 358 -24.06 7.30 -18.23
C ASN A 358 -23.49 6.13 -19.04
N PHE A 359 -23.94 5.97 -20.29
CA PHE A 359 -23.53 4.86 -21.17
C PHE A 359 -22.01 4.74 -21.29
N LYS A 360 -21.30 5.84 -21.46
CA LYS A 360 -19.84 5.87 -21.58
C LYS A 360 -19.17 5.30 -20.32
N ASN A 361 -19.50 5.83 -19.15
CA ASN A 361 -18.87 5.42 -17.91
C ASN A 361 -19.20 3.95 -17.58
N ILE A 362 -20.45 3.52 -17.79
CA ILE A 362 -20.85 2.12 -17.62
C ILE A 362 -20.04 1.21 -18.54
N LEU A 363 -19.89 1.58 -19.82
CA LEU A 363 -19.14 0.77 -20.78
C LEU A 363 -17.66 0.66 -20.38
N VAL A 364 -17.03 1.77 -19.98
CA VAL A 364 -15.63 1.79 -19.52
C VAL A 364 -15.46 0.92 -18.27
N MET A 365 -16.32 1.12 -17.24
CA MET A 365 -16.25 0.36 -16.00
C MET A 365 -16.48 -1.14 -16.23
N ALA A 366 -17.51 -1.50 -17.01
CA ALA A 366 -17.79 -2.91 -17.33
C ALA A 366 -16.63 -3.56 -18.09
N THR A 367 -16.05 -2.87 -19.08
CA THR A 367 -14.90 -3.36 -19.84
C THR A 367 -13.72 -3.67 -18.95
N ILE A 368 -13.36 -2.75 -18.02
CA ILE A 368 -12.26 -2.95 -17.08
C ILE A 368 -12.52 -4.16 -16.16
N LEU A 369 -13.74 -4.27 -15.61
CA LEU A 369 -14.10 -5.38 -14.74
C LEU A 369 -14.10 -6.73 -15.47
N ILE A 370 -14.68 -6.79 -16.68
CA ILE A 370 -14.74 -8.02 -17.48
C ILE A 370 -13.33 -8.48 -17.87
N ILE A 371 -12.49 -7.58 -18.38
CA ILE A 371 -11.12 -7.91 -18.78
C ILE A 371 -10.28 -8.30 -17.57
N GLY A 372 -10.34 -7.47 -16.52
CA GLY A 372 -9.47 -7.63 -15.36
C GLY A 372 -9.78 -8.87 -14.52
N LEU A 373 -11.06 -9.22 -14.35
CA LEU A 373 -11.49 -10.38 -13.57
C LEU A 373 -11.66 -11.64 -14.43
N GLY A 374 -11.91 -11.49 -15.73
CA GLY A 374 -12.10 -12.60 -16.65
C GLY A 374 -10.81 -13.25 -17.15
N GLY A 375 -9.64 -12.73 -16.74
CA GLY A 375 -8.34 -13.27 -17.15
C GLY A 375 -8.03 -13.06 -18.65
N PHE A 376 -8.75 -12.16 -19.32
CA PHE A 376 -8.49 -11.85 -20.73
C PHE A 376 -7.14 -11.17 -20.91
N GLY A 377 -6.45 -11.49 -22.00
CA GLY A 377 -5.15 -10.93 -22.32
C GLY A 377 -4.81 -11.05 -23.80
N ILE A 378 -3.75 -10.38 -24.18
CA ILE A 378 -3.18 -10.44 -25.53
C ILE A 378 -1.71 -10.81 -25.41
N GLN A 379 -1.28 -11.82 -26.16
CA GLN A 379 0.12 -12.11 -26.33
C GLN A 379 0.66 -11.27 -27.49
N ILE A 380 1.60 -10.37 -27.18
CA ILE A 380 2.18 -9.45 -28.16
C ILE A 380 3.32 -10.15 -28.91
N ASN A 381 4.13 -10.90 -28.18
CA ASN A 381 5.18 -11.77 -28.71
C ASN A 381 5.49 -12.88 -27.70
N GLU A 382 6.49 -13.73 -27.98
CA GLU A 382 6.87 -14.86 -27.11
C GLU A 382 7.27 -14.42 -25.69
N SER A 383 7.77 -13.21 -25.52
CA SER A 383 8.26 -12.68 -24.23
C SER A 383 7.30 -11.71 -23.56
N VAL A 384 6.33 -11.14 -24.27
CA VAL A 384 5.44 -10.09 -23.76
C VAL A 384 3.99 -10.50 -23.86
N SER A 385 3.38 -10.76 -22.71
CA SER A 385 1.96 -11.05 -22.56
C SER A 385 1.34 -9.97 -21.67
N LEU A 386 0.28 -9.33 -22.14
CA LEU A 386 -0.53 -8.40 -21.36
C LEU A 386 -1.84 -9.11 -20.97
N SER A 387 -2.05 -9.32 -19.69
CA SER A 387 -3.25 -9.97 -19.16
C SER A 387 -3.75 -9.30 -17.88
N GLY A 388 -4.97 -9.65 -17.49
CA GLY A 388 -5.58 -9.21 -16.25
C GLY A 388 -5.61 -7.68 -16.10
N LEU A 389 -5.10 -7.19 -14.97
CA LEU A 389 -5.14 -5.76 -14.60
C LEU A 389 -4.42 -4.85 -15.63
N SER A 390 -3.25 -5.27 -16.12
CA SER A 390 -2.45 -4.46 -17.05
C SER A 390 -3.16 -4.25 -18.37
N PHE A 391 -3.75 -5.29 -18.91
CA PHE A 391 -4.56 -5.22 -20.15
C PHE A 391 -5.85 -4.41 -19.92
N ALA A 392 -6.54 -4.66 -18.79
CA ALA A 392 -7.74 -3.91 -18.42
C ALA A 392 -7.47 -2.39 -18.28
N ALA A 393 -6.32 -2.01 -17.69
CA ALA A 393 -5.91 -0.62 -17.54
C ALA A 393 -5.74 0.06 -18.91
N ILE A 394 -4.97 -0.55 -19.80
CA ILE A 394 -4.68 0.02 -21.13
C ILE A 394 -5.97 0.15 -21.94
N VAL A 395 -6.79 -0.90 -21.99
CA VAL A 395 -8.06 -0.88 -22.75
C VAL A 395 -9.04 0.12 -22.14
N GLY A 396 -9.19 0.15 -20.81
CA GLY A 396 -10.10 1.07 -20.14
C GLY A 396 -9.75 2.53 -20.34
N ILE A 397 -8.46 2.88 -20.25
CA ILE A 397 -7.99 4.26 -20.51
C ILE A 397 -8.22 4.62 -21.97
N THR A 398 -7.83 3.76 -22.89
CA THR A 398 -8.00 4.00 -24.32
C THR A 398 -9.47 4.19 -24.68
N LEU A 399 -10.35 3.31 -24.19
CA LEU A 399 -11.79 3.39 -24.41
C LEU A 399 -12.38 4.69 -23.85
N ASN A 400 -11.97 5.10 -22.64
CA ASN A 400 -12.42 6.35 -22.04
C ASN A 400 -12.01 7.56 -22.88
N LEU A 401 -10.78 7.59 -23.41
CA LEU A 401 -10.31 8.68 -24.27
C LEU A 401 -11.05 8.74 -25.60
N VAL A 402 -11.25 7.60 -26.26
CA VAL A 402 -11.95 7.49 -27.53
C VAL A 402 -13.41 7.93 -27.40
N LEU A 403 -14.12 7.39 -26.40
CA LEU A 403 -15.53 7.77 -26.16
C LEU A 403 -15.65 9.25 -25.75
N GLY A 404 -14.71 9.77 -24.97
CA GLY A 404 -14.67 11.21 -24.62
C GLY A 404 -14.40 12.11 -25.83
N TYR A 405 -13.65 11.65 -26.81
CA TYR A 405 -13.45 12.36 -28.08
C TYR A 405 -14.73 12.38 -28.91
N ILE A 406 -15.40 11.20 -29.06
CA ILE A 406 -16.67 11.06 -29.80
C ILE A 406 -17.75 11.97 -29.20
N GLU A 407 -17.93 11.97 -27.87
CA GLU A 407 -18.91 12.84 -27.20
C GLU A 407 -18.69 14.33 -27.51
N LYS A 408 -17.42 14.76 -27.60
CA LYS A 408 -17.09 16.15 -27.92
C LYS A 408 -17.42 16.51 -29.38
N GLN A 409 -17.23 15.59 -30.31
CA GLN A 409 -17.58 15.82 -31.72
C GLN A 409 -19.09 15.92 -31.91
N VAL A 410 -19.85 14.96 -31.36
CA VAL A 410 -21.31 14.98 -31.41
C VAL A 410 -21.90 16.25 -30.83
N LYS A 411 -21.37 16.74 -29.69
CA LYS A 411 -21.80 18.03 -29.10
C LYS A 411 -21.45 19.25 -29.96
N LYS A 412 -20.38 19.18 -30.77
CA LYS A 412 -20.02 20.26 -31.68
C LYS A 412 -20.91 20.31 -32.92
N GLU A 413 -21.41 19.16 -33.38
CA GLU A 413 -22.30 19.07 -34.53
C GLU A 413 -23.76 19.40 -34.19
N SER A 414 -24.13 19.32 -32.88
CA SER A 414 -25.49 19.61 -32.40
C SER A 414 -25.70 21.07 -31.92
N ASN A 415 -24.63 21.89 -31.88
CA ASN A 415 -24.63 23.33 -31.61
C ASN A 415 -24.26 24.12 -32.86
#